data_677a7caaac38b4bdfea7c6b4abd16209
#
_entry.id   677a7caaac38b4bdfea7c6b4abd16209
#
_cell.length_a   1.000
_cell.length_b   1.000
_cell.length_c   1.000
_cell.angle_alpha   90.00
_cell.angle_beta   90.00
_cell.angle_gamma   90.00
#
_symmetry.space_group_name_H-M   'P 1'
#
loop_
_entity.id
_entity.type
_entity.pdbx_description
1 polymer ?
#
loop_
_entity_poly.entity_id
_entity_poly.type
_entity_poly.pdbx_seq_one_letter_code
_entity_poly.pdbx_strand_id
1 'polypeptide(L)'
;MSRVYNFSAGPAVLPEEVLREAADEMMDYRGTGMSVMEMSHRSKAYDEIIKDAEKDLRELMNIPDNYKVLFLQGGASQFFAEVPMNMMKNKKAAYIITGQWAKKAWQEAKMYGEAIDVASSADKTFSYIPDCSDLAIPEDADYVYICENNTIYGTKFWELPNTKGKDLVADVSSCFLSEPVDVSKYAVIYGGVQKNVGPAGVVIAIIREDLITDDVLPGTPTMLKWKTQADNDSLYNTPPCYGIYICGKVFKWIKKMGGLEAMKAHNEKKAKILYDFLDSSKLFKGTVEAKDRSLMNVPFVTGNEELDAKFVKEAKAAGFENLKGHRSVGGMRASIYNAMPIEGVQALVDFMKKFEEENA
;
A
#
# COMPACT_ATOMS: atom_id res chain seq x y z
N MET A 1 -15.96 16.54 -19.64
CA MET A 1 -14.87 17.15 -18.85
C MET A 1 -13.70 16.18 -18.84
N SER A 2 -12.47 16.64 -19.07
CA SER A 2 -11.28 15.82 -18.85
C SER A 2 -11.12 15.56 -17.35
N ARG A 3 -10.68 14.35 -16.96
CA ARG A 3 -10.37 14.04 -15.56
C ARG A 3 -9.14 14.85 -15.13
N VAL A 4 -9.12 15.28 -13.87
CA VAL A 4 -7.93 15.88 -13.24
C VAL A 4 -6.87 14.82 -12.99
N TYR A 5 -5.60 15.20 -12.89
CA TYR A 5 -4.53 14.34 -12.41
C TYR A 5 -4.53 14.32 -10.88
N ASN A 6 -4.97 13.21 -10.31
CA ASN A 6 -5.10 13.06 -8.85
C ASN A 6 -3.85 12.39 -8.26
N PHE A 7 -3.01 13.16 -7.56
CA PHE A 7 -1.80 12.71 -6.89
C PHE A 7 -2.02 12.36 -5.40
N SER A 8 -3.27 12.07 -5.02
CA SER A 8 -3.59 11.71 -3.63
C SER A 8 -2.84 10.46 -3.18
N ALA A 9 -2.39 10.50 -1.92
CA ALA A 9 -1.72 9.36 -1.30
C ALA A 9 -2.65 8.22 -0.86
N GLY A 10 -3.96 8.49 -0.83
CA GLY A 10 -4.99 7.52 -0.48
C GLY A 10 -6.20 8.15 0.21
N PRO A 11 -7.43 7.84 -0.22
CA PRO A 11 -7.76 7.09 -1.45
C PRO A 11 -7.11 7.70 -2.70
N ALA A 12 -6.58 6.85 -3.57
CA ALA A 12 -5.79 7.27 -4.72
C ALA A 12 -6.53 7.09 -6.06
N VAL A 13 -5.88 7.50 -7.14
CA VAL A 13 -6.38 7.30 -8.50
C VAL A 13 -6.61 5.81 -8.79
N LEU A 14 -7.70 5.50 -9.48
CA LEU A 14 -8.01 4.17 -10.01
C LEU A 14 -7.88 4.17 -11.54
N PRO A 15 -7.59 3.02 -12.17
CA PRO A 15 -7.57 2.92 -13.61
C PRO A 15 -8.92 3.33 -14.21
N GLU A 16 -8.91 4.21 -15.21
CA GLU A 16 -10.15 4.71 -15.81
C GLU A 16 -10.97 3.60 -16.46
N GLU A 17 -10.31 2.62 -17.07
CA GLU A 17 -10.93 1.43 -17.63
C GLU A 17 -11.76 0.69 -16.56
N VAL A 18 -11.19 0.48 -15.38
CA VAL A 18 -11.88 -0.17 -14.26
C VAL A 18 -13.10 0.62 -13.81
N LEU A 19 -12.99 1.95 -13.74
CA LEU A 19 -14.11 2.81 -13.36
C LEU A 19 -15.23 2.80 -14.41
N ARG A 20 -14.89 2.75 -15.70
CA ARG A 20 -15.89 2.66 -16.79
C ARG A 20 -16.61 1.32 -16.75
N GLU A 21 -15.88 0.21 -16.66
CA GLU A 21 -16.50 -1.12 -16.52
C GLU A 21 -17.41 -1.20 -15.30
N ALA A 22 -16.98 -0.66 -14.16
CA ALA A 22 -17.79 -0.65 -12.95
C ALA A 22 -19.07 0.23 -13.11
N ALA A 23 -18.99 1.34 -13.86
CA ALA A 23 -20.12 2.17 -14.17
C ALA A 23 -21.12 1.46 -15.10
N ASP A 24 -20.64 0.75 -16.11
CA ASP A 24 -21.46 -0.01 -17.05
C ASP A 24 -22.20 -1.17 -16.34
N GLU A 25 -21.56 -1.81 -15.36
CA GLU A 25 -22.15 -2.90 -14.55
C GLU A 25 -22.91 -2.40 -13.31
N MET A 26 -23.03 -1.08 -13.09
CA MET A 26 -23.58 -0.53 -11.84
C MET A 26 -25.03 -0.93 -11.58
N MET A 27 -25.87 -1.00 -12.61
CA MET A 27 -27.28 -1.36 -12.47
C MET A 27 -27.56 -2.83 -12.77
N ASP A 28 -26.68 -3.47 -13.53
CA ASP A 28 -26.88 -4.87 -13.94
C ASP A 28 -25.54 -5.56 -14.13
N TYR A 29 -25.10 -6.25 -13.07
CA TYR A 29 -23.89 -7.07 -13.16
C TYR A 29 -24.16 -8.30 -14.02
N ARG A 30 -23.64 -8.30 -15.25
CA ARG A 30 -23.63 -9.45 -16.19
C ARG A 30 -25.01 -10.12 -16.39
N GLY A 31 -26.09 -9.35 -16.46
CA GLY A 31 -27.43 -9.85 -16.69
C GLY A 31 -28.13 -10.42 -15.46
N THR A 32 -27.62 -10.16 -14.25
CA THR A 32 -28.27 -10.57 -12.99
C THR A 32 -29.45 -9.70 -12.63
N GLY A 33 -29.62 -8.54 -13.29
CA GLY A 33 -30.66 -7.57 -12.97
C GLY A 33 -30.42 -6.81 -11.67
N MET A 34 -29.22 -6.87 -11.09
CA MET A 34 -28.88 -6.16 -9.85
C MET A 34 -27.43 -5.67 -9.82
N SER A 35 -27.20 -4.63 -9.01
CA SER A 35 -25.86 -4.15 -8.70
C SER A 35 -25.10 -5.10 -7.78
N VAL A 36 -23.76 -5.14 -7.90
CA VAL A 36 -22.91 -5.83 -6.90
C VAL A 36 -23.12 -5.27 -5.50
N MET A 37 -23.49 -3.98 -5.35
CA MET A 37 -23.73 -3.35 -4.05
C MET A 37 -24.96 -3.89 -3.31
N GLU A 38 -25.95 -4.44 -4.02
CA GLU A 38 -27.18 -4.98 -3.44
C GLU A 38 -27.23 -6.52 -3.47
N MET A 39 -26.18 -7.15 -4.03
CA MET A 39 -26.05 -8.57 -4.19
C MET A 39 -25.77 -9.27 -2.86
N SER A 40 -26.50 -10.35 -2.56
CA SER A 40 -26.17 -11.18 -1.40
C SER A 40 -24.75 -11.76 -1.54
N HIS A 41 -23.92 -11.59 -0.53
CA HIS A 41 -22.58 -12.21 -0.49
C HIS A 41 -22.61 -13.75 -0.45
N ARG A 42 -23.80 -14.37 -0.25
CA ARG A 42 -24.03 -15.82 -0.30
C ARG A 42 -24.59 -16.27 -1.64
N SER A 43 -24.78 -15.37 -2.60
CA SER A 43 -25.24 -15.71 -3.94
C SER A 43 -24.12 -16.35 -4.76
N LYS A 44 -24.50 -17.19 -5.72
CA LYS A 44 -23.55 -17.78 -6.68
C LYS A 44 -22.77 -16.71 -7.45
N ALA A 45 -23.42 -15.63 -7.83
CA ALA A 45 -22.77 -14.54 -8.57
C ALA A 45 -21.67 -13.86 -7.74
N TYR A 46 -21.90 -13.65 -6.42
CA TYR A 46 -20.87 -13.07 -5.57
C TYR A 46 -19.74 -14.07 -5.24
N ASP A 47 -20.06 -15.35 -5.05
CA ASP A 47 -19.07 -16.40 -4.88
C ASP A 47 -18.07 -16.45 -6.06
N GLU A 48 -18.57 -16.27 -7.28
CA GLU A 48 -17.75 -16.15 -8.48
C GLU A 48 -16.85 -14.89 -8.44
N ILE A 49 -17.39 -13.75 -7.98
CA ILE A 49 -16.63 -12.49 -7.87
C ILE A 49 -15.43 -12.62 -6.93
N ILE A 50 -15.64 -13.12 -5.71
CA ILE A 50 -14.57 -13.21 -4.71
C ILE A 50 -13.54 -14.28 -5.06
N LYS A 51 -13.97 -15.42 -5.60
CA LYS A 51 -13.07 -16.49 -6.06
C LYS A 51 -12.23 -16.07 -7.26
N ASP A 52 -12.83 -15.37 -8.23
CA ASP A 52 -12.09 -14.81 -9.35
C ASP A 52 -11.05 -13.78 -8.88
N ALA A 53 -11.41 -12.93 -7.91
CA ALA A 53 -10.48 -11.96 -7.35
C ALA A 53 -9.30 -12.66 -6.64
N GLU A 54 -9.57 -13.68 -5.82
CA GLU A 54 -8.50 -14.45 -5.17
C GLU A 54 -7.62 -15.17 -6.19
N LYS A 55 -8.22 -15.81 -7.19
CA LYS A 55 -7.48 -16.49 -8.26
C LYS A 55 -6.55 -15.53 -9.00
N ASP A 56 -7.07 -14.38 -9.43
CA ASP A 56 -6.28 -13.39 -10.17
C ASP A 56 -5.13 -12.84 -9.30
N LEU A 57 -5.35 -12.62 -8.01
CA LEU A 57 -4.30 -12.19 -7.08
C LEU A 57 -3.22 -13.27 -6.90
N ARG A 58 -3.62 -14.53 -6.72
CA ARG A 58 -2.69 -15.67 -6.61
C ARG A 58 -1.82 -15.81 -7.85
N GLU A 59 -2.42 -15.70 -9.04
CA GLU A 59 -1.69 -15.75 -10.31
C GLU A 59 -0.72 -14.58 -10.46
N LEU A 60 -1.13 -13.33 -10.12
CA LEU A 60 -0.27 -12.14 -10.22
C LEU A 60 0.97 -12.23 -9.32
N MET A 61 0.81 -12.71 -8.10
CA MET A 61 1.88 -12.75 -7.10
C MET A 61 2.57 -14.11 -6.98
N ASN A 62 2.16 -15.12 -7.75
CA ASN A 62 2.63 -16.50 -7.60
C ASN A 62 2.53 -16.99 -6.16
N ILE A 63 1.36 -16.76 -5.52
CA ILE A 63 1.15 -17.08 -4.10
C ILE A 63 1.19 -18.60 -3.91
N PRO A 64 2.09 -19.14 -3.07
CA PRO A 64 2.16 -20.57 -2.80
C PRO A 64 0.87 -21.12 -2.15
N ASP A 65 0.59 -22.41 -2.35
CA ASP A 65 -0.63 -23.04 -1.84
C ASP A 65 -0.74 -23.06 -0.30
N ASN A 66 0.41 -22.98 0.39
CA ASN A 66 0.48 -22.91 1.85
C ASN A 66 0.26 -21.49 2.41
N TYR A 67 -0.34 -20.59 1.63
CA TYR A 67 -0.79 -19.28 2.07
C TYR A 67 -2.29 -19.13 1.87
N LYS A 68 -2.96 -18.51 2.83
CA LYS A 68 -4.35 -18.04 2.70
C LYS A 68 -4.38 -16.60 2.24
N VAL A 69 -5.32 -16.29 1.35
CA VAL A 69 -5.65 -14.94 0.94
C VAL A 69 -6.96 -14.55 1.62
N LEU A 70 -6.94 -13.48 2.39
CA LEU A 70 -8.12 -12.98 3.10
C LEU A 70 -8.48 -11.58 2.59
N PHE A 71 -9.78 -11.40 2.30
CA PHE A 71 -10.37 -10.10 1.98
C PHE A 71 -11.14 -9.62 3.20
N LEU A 72 -10.58 -8.66 3.92
CA LEU A 72 -11.06 -8.22 5.22
C LEU A 72 -11.61 -6.80 5.12
N GLN A 73 -12.58 -6.48 5.96
CA GLN A 73 -13.07 -5.11 6.08
C GLN A 73 -12.19 -4.30 7.03
N GLY A 74 -12.18 -2.98 6.85
CA GLY A 74 -11.41 -2.05 7.66
C GLY A 74 -10.29 -1.37 6.88
N GLY A 75 -9.22 -0.99 7.57
CA GLY A 75 -8.02 -0.37 7.03
C GLY A 75 -6.77 -1.01 7.59
N ALA A 76 -5.61 -0.78 6.97
CA ALA A 76 -4.32 -1.29 7.45
C ALA A 76 -4.02 -0.95 8.91
N SER A 77 -4.57 0.15 9.43
CA SER A 77 -4.41 0.51 10.86
C SER A 77 -5.06 -0.49 11.83
N GLN A 78 -6.09 -1.23 11.41
CA GLN A 78 -6.65 -2.32 12.20
C GLN A 78 -5.67 -3.49 12.32
N PHE A 79 -4.88 -3.75 11.27
CA PHE A 79 -3.84 -4.77 11.28
C PHE A 79 -2.69 -4.48 12.25
N PHE A 80 -2.49 -3.22 12.65
CA PHE A 80 -1.52 -2.91 13.71
C PHE A 80 -1.88 -3.60 15.03
N ALA A 81 -3.19 -3.84 15.28
CA ALA A 81 -3.69 -4.62 16.41
C ALA A 81 -3.82 -6.13 16.07
N GLU A 82 -4.32 -6.46 14.86
CA GLU A 82 -4.54 -7.86 14.47
C GLU A 82 -3.26 -8.68 14.43
N VAL A 83 -2.16 -8.12 13.95
CA VAL A 83 -0.86 -8.82 13.89
C VAL A 83 -0.42 -9.27 15.29
N PRO A 84 -0.27 -8.40 16.30
CA PRO A 84 0.11 -8.87 17.63
C PRO A 84 -0.94 -9.79 18.27
N MET A 85 -2.24 -9.57 18.04
CA MET A 85 -3.29 -10.45 18.57
C MET A 85 -3.17 -11.88 18.08
N ASN A 86 -2.76 -12.09 16.83
CA ASN A 86 -2.66 -13.41 16.20
C ASN A 86 -1.26 -14.01 16.27
N MET A 87 -0.20 -13.22 16.43
CA MET A 87 1.17 -13.70 16.30
C MET A 87 2.03 -13.56 17.56
N MET A 88 1.73 -12.63 18.49
CA MET A 88 2.61 -12.25 19.58
C MET A 88 2.53 -13.23 20.79
N LYS A 89 2.81 -14.51 20.54
CA LYS A 89 2.64 -15.63 21.50
C LYS A 89 3.59 -15.53 22.68
N ASN A 90 4.85 -15.18 22.43
CA ASN A 90 5.87 -14.93 23.48
C ASN A 90 5.78 -13.49 24.02
N LYS A 91 4.80 -12.71 23.56
CA LYS A 91 4.61 -11.30 23.91
C LYS A 91 5.80 -10.42 23.59
N LYS A 92 6.56 -10.76 22.54
CA LYS A 92 7.72 -9.99 22.10
C LYS A 92 7.82 -9.96 20.59
N ALA A 93 8.04 -8.77 20.00
CA ALA A 93 8.22 -8.60 18.56
C ALA A 93 9.20 -7.46 18.24
N ALA A 94 9.90 -7.58 17.10
CA ALA A 94 10.85 -6.60 16.62
C ALA A 94 10.22 -5.72 15.53
N TYR A 95 10.47 -4.41 15.58
CA TYR A 95 9.96 -3.44 14.64
C TYR A 95 11.09 -2.62 14.03
N ILE A 96 11.05 -2.43 12.69
CA ILE A 96 11.96 -1.53 11.99
C ILE A 96 11.16 -0.27 11.67
N ILE A 97 11.53 0.85 12.28
CA ILE A 97 10.75 2.09 12.25
C ILE A 97 11.30 3.05 11.20
N THR A 98 10.80 2.94 9.99
CA THR A 98 11.20 3.75 8.82
C THR A 98 10.18 4.82 8.44
N GLY A 99 9.16 5.03 9.27
CA GLY A 99 8.15 6.05 9.03
C GLY A 99 7.02 6.03 10.06
N GLN A 100 6.06 6.93 9.86
CA GLN A 100 4.95 7.13 10.77
C GLN A 100 4.04 5.88 10.90
N TRP A 101 3.86 5.11 9.82
CA TRP A 101 2.99 3.93 9.86
C TRP A 101 3.65 2.79 10.63
N ALA A 102 4.92 2.50 10.39
CA ALA A 102 5.68 1.54 11.20
C ALA A 102 5.73 1.97 12.68
N LYS A 103 5.90 3.28 12.95
CA LYS A 103 5.86 3.81 14.33
C LYS A 103 4.51 3.59 15.00
N LYS A 104 3.39 3.79 14.27
CA LYS A 104 2.05 3.53 14.81
C LYS A 104 1.82 2.05 15.09
N ALA A 105 2.23 1.17 14.17
CA ALA A 105 2.15 -0.27 14.37
C ALA A 105 2.96 -0.72 15.61
N TRP A 106 4.17 -0.20 15.78
CA TRP A 106 4.99 -0.43 16.96
C TRP A 106 4.34 0.08 18.25
N GLN A 107 3.71 1.27 18.22
CA GLN A 107 3.00 1.81 19.38
C GLN A 107 1.77 0.98 19.75
N GLU A 108 1.03 0.51 18.75
CA GLU A 108 -0.13 -0.37 18.97
C GLU A 108 0.30 -1.71 19.56
N ALA A 109 1.36 -2.32 19.04
CA ALA A 109 1.85 -3.60 19.51
C ALA A 109 2.27 -3.60 20.99
N LYS A 110 2.70 -2.45 21.52
CA LYS A 110 2.99 -2.29 22.97
C LYS A 110 1.82 -2.53 23.89
N MET A 111 0.59 -2.47 23.37
CA MET A 111 -0.60 -2.80 24.14
C MET A 111 -0.75 -4.31 24.38
N TYR A 112 -0.04 -5.12 23.60
CA TYR A 112 -0.15 -6.58 23.61
C TYR A 112 1.07 -7.28 24.18
N GLY A 113 2.24 -6.62 24.15
CA GLY A 113 3.49 -7.17 24.64
C GLY A 113 4.66 -6.21 24.50
N GLU A 114 5.88 -6.72 24.55
CA GLU A 114 7.09 -5.96 24.35
C GLU A 114 7.36 -5.79 22.83
N ALA A 115 7.15 -4.58 22.31
CA ALA A 115 7.51 -4.21 20.96
C ALA A 115 8.84 -3.45 20.98
N ILE A 116 9.87 -4.03 20.34
CA ILE A 116 11.24 -3.53 20.37
C ILE A 116 11.56 -2.82 19.05
N ASP A 117 12.02 -1.56 19.14
CA ASP A 117 12.61 -0.83 18.02
C ASP A 117 14.04 -1.35 17.81
N VAL A 118 14.24 -2.15 16.75
CA VAL A 118 15.55 -2.74 16.45
C VAL A 118 16.34 -1.95 15.41
N ALA A 119 15.70 -1.05 14.69
CA ALA A 119 16.32 -0.07 13.80
C ALA A 119 15.33 1.05 13.45
N SER A 120 15.83 2.28 13.33
CA SER A 120 15.03 3.44 12.99
C SER A 120 15.83 4.43 12.14
N SER A 121 15.14 5.12 11.22
CA SER A 121 15.68 6.25 10.46
C SER A 121 15.10 7.61 10.89
N ALA A 122 14.56 7.67 12.11
CA ALA A 122 13.96 8.90 12.65
C ALA A 122 14.97 10.04 12.84
N ASP A 123 16.25 9.74 12.99
CA ASP A 123 17.36 10.68 13.12
C ASP A 123 17.50 11.65 11.92
N LYS A 124 17.11 11.17 10.70
CA LYS A 124 17.07 11.99 9.48
C LYS A 124 15.67 12.12 8.91
N THR A 125 14.67 12.21 9.76
CA THR A 125 13.26 12.38 9.36
C THR A 125 12.80 11.32 8.37
N PHE A 126 13.26 10.06 8.54
CA PHE A 126 12.91 8.90 7.70
C PHE A 126 13.24 9.05 6.20
N SER A 127 14.31 9.80 5.88
CA SER A 127 14.75 10.01 4.49
C SER A 127 15.57 8.87 3.90
N TYR A 128 15.81 7.81 4.65
CA TYR A 128 16.57 6.62 4.24
C TYR A 128 16.05 5.35 4.89
N ILE A 129 16.46 4.19 4.39
CA ILE A 129 16.26 2.89 5.02
C ILE A 129 17.56 2.52 5.76
N PRO A 130 17.52 2.20 7.07
CA PRO A 130 18.71 1.83 7.83
C PRO A 130 19.29 0.51 7.30
N ASP A 131 20.58 0.28 7.57
CA ASP A 131 21.19 -1.03 7.33
C ASP A 131 20.50 -2.09 8.21
N CYS A 132 19.87 -3.05 7.56
CA CYS A 132 19.12 -4.14 8.19
C CYS A 132 19.79 -5.51 8.01
N SER A 133 21.09 -5.54 7.70
CA SER A 133 21.86 -6.78 7.48
C SER A 133 22.19 -7.54 8.77
N ASP A 134 22.37 -6.81 9.90
CA ASP A 134 22.67 -7.40 11.22
C ASP A 134 21.94 -6.67 12.36
N LEU A 135 20.66 -6.96 12.49
CA LEU A 135 19.80 -6.37 13.52
C LEU A 135 19.90 -7.13 14.85
N ALA A 136 19.79 -6.40 15.99
CA ALA A 136 19.72 -6.98 17.32
C ALA A 136 18.32 -7.54 17.63
N ILE A 137 17.88 -8.54 16.86
CA ILE A 137 16.57 -9.19 17.04
C ILE A 137 16.67 -10.18 18.18
N PRO A 138 15.80 -10.10 19.23
CA PRO A 138 15.78 -11.08 20.32
C PRO A 138 15.44 -12.49 19.82
N GLU A 139 16.08 -13.50 20.42
CA GLU A 139 15.83 -14.90 20.07
C GLU A 139 14.39 -15.34 20.33
N ASP A 140 13.72 -14.73 21.31
CA ASP A 140 12.33 -15.00 21.68
C ASP A 140 11.31 -14.06 21.00
N ALA A 141 11.75 -13.24 20.05
CA ALA A 141 10.83 -12.44 19.25
C ALA A 141 9.96 -13.33 18.36
N ASP A 142 8.66 -13.08 18.32
CA ASP A 142 7.69 -13.83 17.52
C ASP A 142 7.78 -13.45 16.03
N TYR A 143 8.05 -12.18 15.72
CA TYR A 143 8.13 -11.69 14.34
C TYR A 143 8.97 -10.41 14.23
N VAL A 144 9.33 -10.07 12.99
CA VAL A 144 9.89 -8.78 12.59
C VAL A 144 8.87 -8.06 11.72
N TYR A 145 8.63 -6.78 11.99
CA TYR A 145 7.65 -5.95 11.28
C TYR A 145 8.32 -4.84 10.48
N ILE A 146 7.85 -4.65 9.25
CA ILE A 146 8.21 -3.52 8.38
C ILE A 146 6.96 -2.86 7.76
N CYS A 147 7.07 -1.57 7.47
CA CYS A 147 6.25 -0.91 6.46
C CYS A 147 7.12 -0.78 5.21
N GLU A 148 6.85 -1.61 4.20
CA GLU A 148 7.77 -1.81 3.08
C GLU A 148 7.94 -0.57 2.22
N ASN A 149 6.88 0.24 2.06
CA ASN A 149 6.93 1.53 1.37
C ASN A 149 6.31 2.62 2.24
N ASN A 150 7.10 3.63 2.56
CA ASN A 150 6.73 4.71 3.46
C ASN A 150 6.02 5.86 2.72
N THR A 151 4.70 5.83 2.68
CA THR A 151 3.83 6.75 1.93
C THR A 151 4.10 8.23 2.21
N ILE A 152 4.46 8.59 3.44
CA ILE A 152 4.68 9.99 3.87
C ILE A 152 6.06 10.46 3.46
N TYR A 153 7.08 9.61 3.66
CA TYR A 153 8.47 9.99 3.55
C TYR A 153 9.11 9.58 2.22
N GLY A 154 8.45 8.70 1.43
CA GLY A 154 8.89 8.31 0.10
C GLY A 154 10.05 7.31 0.06
N THR A 155 10.35 6.64 1.18
CA THR A 155 11.35 5.58 1.25
C THR A 155 10.72 4.21 1.03
N LYS A 156 11.51 3.27 0.47
CA LYS A 156 11.10 1.88 0.23
C LYS A 156 12.23 0.92 0.58
N PHE A 157 11.88 -0.24 1.16
CA PHE A 157 12.78 -1.37 1.25
C PHE A 157 12.94 -2.01 -0.13
N TRP A 158 14.13 -1.88 -0.72
CA TRP A 158 14.49 -2.58 -1.95
C TRP A 158 15.10 -3.96 -1.67
N GLU A 159 15.66 -4.11 -0.48
CA GLU A 159 16.13 -5.37 0.06
C GLU A 159 15.42 -5.64 1.39
N LEU A 160 14.99 -6.89 1.59
CA LEU A 160 14.33 -7.29 2.83
C LEU A 160 15.35 -7.36 3.97
N PRO A 161 14.94 -7.04 5.22
CA PRO A 161 15.82 -7.13 6.37
C PRO A 161 16.25 -8.59 6.64
N ASN A 162 17.44 -8.78 7.17
CA ASN A 162 17.84 -10.05 7.74
C ASN A 162 17.10 -10.28 9.07
N THR A 163 16.05 -11.08 9.03
CA THR A 163 15.19 -11.37 10.19
C THR A 163 15.79 -12.41 11.14
N LYS A 164 16.98 -12.93 10.83
CA LYS A 164 17.62 -14.03 11.61
C LYS A 164 16.71 -15.25 11.78
N GLY A 165 15.92 -15.54 10.73
CA GLY A 165 14.98 -16.66 10.70
C GLY A 165 13.64 -16.42 11.39
N LYS A 166 13.35 -15.19 11.84
CA LYS A 166 12.05 -14.82 12.36
C LYS A 166 11.07 -14.53 11.24
N ASP A 167 9.80 -14.72 11.52
CA ASP A 167 8.70 -14.42 10.62
C ASP A 167 8.68 -12.94 10.25
N LEU A 168 8.64 -12.64 8.95
CA LEU A 168 8.54 -11.28 8.45
C LEU A 168 7.08 -10.88 8.21
N VAL A 169 6.65 -9.80 8.82
CA VAL A 169 5.35 -9.17 8.61
C VAL A 169 5.55 -7.84 7.89
N ALA A 170 4.89 -7.65 6.76
CA ALA A 170 5.01 -6.45 5.95
C ALA A 170 3.67 -5.77 5.68
N ASP A 171 3.58 -4.47 6.03
CA ASP A 171 2.58 -3.56 5.49
C ASP A 171 3.03 -3.08 4.10
N VAL A 172 2.35 -3.54 3.08
CA VAL A 172 2.61 -3.18 1.68
C VAL A 172 1.58 -2.22 1.10
N SER A 173 0.76 -1.59 1.92
CA SER A 173 -0.40 -0.78 1.47
C SER A 173 -0.07 0.18 0.32
N SER A 174 1.09 0.82 0.33
CA SER A 174 1.45 1.82 -0.70
C SER A 174 2.35 1.31 -1.82
N CYS A 175 2.71 0.03 -1.82
CA CYS A 175 3.41 -0.63 -2.92
C CYS A 175 2.76 -1.95 -3.36
N PHE A 176 1.55 -2.26 -2.87
CA PHE A 176 0.88 -3.51 -3.18
C PHE A 176 0.68 -3.65 -4.70
N LEU A 177 1.12 -4.77 -5.27
CA LEU A 177 1.07 -5.05 -6.72
C LEU A 177 1.79 -4.01 -7.61
N SER A 178 2.80 -3.32 -7.08
CA SER A 178 3.61 -2.40 -7.88
C SER A 178 4.76 -3.06 -8.62
N GLU A 179 5.15 -4.26 -8.18
CA GLU A 179 6.24 -5.06 -8.71
C GLU A 179 6.12 -6.52 -8.26
N PRO A 180 6.87 -7.47 -8.88
CA PRO A 180 6.96 -8.83 -8.40
C PRO A 180 7.60 -8.90 -7.01
N VAL A 181 7.08 -9.80 -6.16
CA VAL A 181 7.64 -10.13 -4.86
C VAL A 181 7.69 -11.64 -4.68
N ASP A 182 8.68 -12.13 -3.96
CA ASP A 182 8.73 -13.53 -3.54
C ASP A 182 7.96 -13.69 -2.23
N VAL A 183 6.69 -14.11 -2.34
CA VAL A 183 5.78 -14.27 -1.19
C VAL A 183 6.35 -15.22 -0.14
N SER A 184 7.18 -16.20 -0.54
CA SER A 184 7.75 -17.20 0.40
C SER A 184 8.71 -16.60 1.43
N LYS A 185 9.19 -15.38 1.21
CA LYS A 185 10.04 -14.64 2.17
C LYS A 185 9.27 -13.95 3.29
N TYR A 186 7.97 -13.95 3.22
CA TYR A 186 7.10 -13.30 4.21
C TYR A 186 6.25 -14.33 4.94
N ALA A 187 6.01 -14.08 6.20
CA ALA A 187 5.00 -14.82 6.95
C ALA A 187 3.61 -14.19 6.77
N VAL A 188 3.57 -12.85 6.71
CA VAL A 188 2.35 -12.07 6.47
C VAL A 188 2.68 -10.89 5.56
N ILE A 189 1.91 -10.76 4.48
CA ILE A 189 1.83 -9.55 3.64
C ILE A 189 0.42 -9.00 3.80
N TYR A 190 0.26 -7.73 4.12
CA TYR A 190 -1.05 -7.12 4.14
C TYR A 190 -1.03 -5.68 3.63
N GLY A 191 -2.18 -5.22 3.15
CA GLY A 191 -2.30 -3.85 2.70
C GLY A 191 -3.73 -3.35 2.61
N GLY A 192 -3.93 -2.10 3.00
CA GLY A 192 -5.15 -1.36 2.70
C GLY A 192 -5.20 -1.02 1.22
N VAL A 193 -6.24 -1.46 0.53
CA VAL A 193 -6.31 -1.40 -0.94
C VAL A 193 -6.48 -0.01 -1.53
N GLN A 194 -6.91 0.98 -0.73
CA GLN A 194 -7.26 2.34 -1.18
C GLN A 194 -6.11 3.15 -1.80
N LYS A 195 -4.90 2.64 -1.76
CA LYS A 195 -3.72 3.32 -2.34
C LYS A 195 -3.47 2.85 -3.76
N ASN A 196 -3.35 1.55 -3.98
CA ASN A 196 -2.85 1.04 -5.25
C ASN A 196 -3.76 0.01 -5.95
N VAL A 197 -4.71 -0.61 -5.25
CA VAL A 197 -5.40 -1.79 -5.80
C VAL A 197 -6.92 -1.79 -5.65
N GLY A 198 -7.53 -0.74 -5.08
CA GLY A 198 -8.99 -0.68 -4.93
C GLY A 198 -9.47 0.56 -4.17
N PRO A 199 -10.75 0.61 -3.78
CA PRO A 199 -11.34 1.68 -2.97
C PRO A 199 -11.07 1.45 -1.48
N ALA A 200 -11.29 2.49 -0.64
CA ALA A 200 -11.21 2.36 0.81
C ALA A 200 -12.23 1.34 1.36
N GLY A 201 -11.87 0.65 2.44
CA GLY A 201 -12.75 -0.26 3.18
C GLY A 201 -12.37 -1.74 3.08
N VAL A 202 -11.39 -2.09 2.25
CA VAL A 202 -10.85 -3.47 2.12
C VAL A 202 -9.40 -3.49 2.58
N VAL A 203 -9.05 -4.54 3.32
CA VAL A 203 -7.66 -4.97 3.53
C VAL A 203 -7.51 -6.35 2.91
N ILE A 204 -6.44 -6.54 2.15
CA ILE A 204 -6.05 -7.86 1.68
C ILE A 204 -4.88 -8.32 2.53
N ALA A 205 -4.98 -9.56 3.03
CA ALA A 205 -3.91 -10.20 3.78
C ALA A 205 -3.56 -11.55 3.14
N ILE A 206 -2.27 -11.79 2.96
CA ILE A 206 -1.70 -13.04 2.48
C ILE A 206 -0.89 -13.61 3.65
N ILE A 207 -1.37 -14.69 4.22
CA ILE A 207 -0.90 -15.22 5.51
C ILE A 207 -0.46 -16.66 5.35
N ARG A 208 0.74 -16.99 5.80
CA ARG A 208 1.23 -18.38 5.80
C ARG A 208 0.33 -19.25 6.68
N GLU A 209 -0.08 -20.40 6.18
CA GLU A 209 -1.18 -21.20 6.74
C GLU A 209 -0.89 -21.72 8.17
N ASP A 210 0.38 -21.98 8.50
CA ASP A 210 0.79 -22.39 9.85
C ASP A 210 0.57 -21.34 10.94
N LEU A 211 0.37 -20.07 10.56
CA LEU A 211 0.05 -18.96 11.48
C LEU A 211 -1.46 -18.84 11.76
N ILE A 212 -2.30 -19.52 10.98
CA ILE A 212 -3.76 -19.45 11.10
C ILE A 212 -4.23 -20.53 12.07
N THR A 213 -4.20 -20.21 13.35
CA THR A 213 -4.49 -21.14 14.45
C THR A 213 -5.45 -20.54 15.46
N ASP A 214 -5.94 -21.38 16.40
CA ASP A 214 -6.72 -20.92 17.55
C ASP A 214 -5.83 -20.38 18.69
N ASP A 215 -4.51 -20.60 18.60
CA ASP A 215 -3.53 -20.07 19.55
C ASP A 215 -3.25 -18.61 19.28
N VAL A 216 -4.10 -17.77 19.82
CA VAL A 216 -4.05 -16.29 19.73
C VAL A 216 -4.05 -15.66 21.11
N LEU A 217 -3.72 -14.39 21.22
CA LEU A 217 -3.74 -13.73 22.54
C LEU A 217 -5.15 -13.80 23.17
N PRO A 218 -5.21 -14.03 24.50
CA PRO A 218 -6.48 -14.02 25.24
C PRO A 218 -7.24 -12.72 25.03
N GLY A 219 -8.54 -12.81 24.78
CA GLY A 219 -9.40 -11.65 24.54
C GLY A 219 -9.43 -11.17 23.08
N THR A 220 -8.72 -11.84 22.16
CA THR A 220 -8.83 -11.53 20.73
C THR A 220 -10.26 -11.71 20.25
N PRO A 221 -10.91 -10.64 19.73
CA PRO A 221 -12.28 -10.71 19.23
C PRO A 221 -12.41 -11.72 18.08
N THR A 222 -13.56 -12.40 18.01
CA THR A 222 -13.82 -13.40 16.96
C THR A 222 -13.57 -12.86 15.55
N MET A 223 -13.99 -11.63 15.27
CA MET A 223 -13.81 -11.00 13.96
C MET A 223 -12.37 -10.74 13.58
N LEU A 224 -11.46 -10.62 14.57
CA LEU A 224 -10.05 -10.30 14.38
C LEU A 224 -9.15 -11.54 14.42
N LYS A 225 -9.74 -12.73 14.61
CA LYS A 225 -9.02 -14.00 14.48
C LYS A 225 -8.88 -14.36 13.01
N TRP A 226 -7.67 -14.51 12.54
CA TRP A 226 -7.41 -14.93 11.15
C TRP A 226 -8.04 -16.29 10.82
N LYS A 227 -8.03 -17.21 11.79
CA LYS A 227 -8.67 -18.51 11.64
C LYS A 227 -10.18 -18.41 11.38
N THR A 228 -10.90 -17.52 12.09
CA THR A 228 -12.33 -17.29 11.84
C THR A 228 -12.57 -16.83 10.39
N GLN A 229 -11.74 -15.96 9.88
CA GLN A 229 -11.89 -15.46 8.51
C GLN A 229 -11.49 -16.53 7.47
N ALA A 230 -10.41 -17.26 7.73
CA ALA A 230 -9.93 -18.31 6.82
C ALA A 230 -10.89 -19.51 6.73
N ASP A 231 -11.43 -19.97 7.86
CA ASP A 231 -12.39 -21.07 7.90
C ASP A 231 -13.72 -20.74 7.19
N ASN A 232 -13.96 -19.46 6.89
CA ASN A 232 -15.17 -18.96 6.23
C ASN A 232 -14.87 -18.28 4.89
N ASP A 233 -13.70 -18.47 4.29
CA ASP A 233 -13.29 -17.85 3.01
C ASP A 233 -13.56 -16.34 2.94
N SER A 234 -13.26 -15.62 4.04
CA SER A 234 -13.54 -14.18 4.23
C SER A 234 -15.04 -13.82 4.29
N LEU A 235 -15.92 -14.79 4.40
CA LEU A 235 -17.39 -14.63 4.39
C LEU A 235 -18.03 -14.96 5.76
N TYR A 236 -17.28 -14.85 6.85
CA TYR A 236 -17.84 -15.04 8.19
C TYR A 236 -19.03 -14.11 8.44
N ASN A 237 -18.91 -12.85 8.03
CA ASN A 237 -20.01 -11.89 7.93
C ASN A 237 -20.05 -11.29 6.51
N THR A 238 -20.97 -10.38 6.24
CA THR A 238 -21.04 -9.68 4.96
C THR A 238 -19.76 -8.86 4.75
N PRO A 239 -18.95 -9.18 3.72
CA PRO A 239 -17.71 -8.46 3.43
C PRO A 239 -17.99 -7.14 2.69
N PRO A 240 -17.00 -6.29 2.45
CA PRO A 240 -17.13 -5.11 1.61
C PRO A 240 -17.23 -5.49 0.12
N CYS A 241 -18.37 -6.08 -0.26
CA CYS A 241 -18.62 -6.74 -1.55
C CYS A 241 -18.18 -5.93 -2.75
N TYR A 242 -18.62 -4.66 -2.83
CA TYR A 242 -18.29 -3.79 -3.96
C TYR A 242 -16.81 -3.44 -4.01
N GLY A 243 -16.17 -3.25 -2.86
CA GLY A 243 -14.72 -3.00 -2.79
C GLY A 243 -13.90 -4.18 -3.30
N ILE A 244 -14.28 -5.41 -2.95
CA ILE A 244 -13.62 -6.64 -3.42
C ILE A 244 -13.82 -6.82 -4.94
N TYR A 245 -15.03 -6.54 -5.44
CA TYR A 245 -15.32 -6.53 -6.87
C TYR A 245 -14.42 -5.56 -7.65
N ILE A 246 -14.22 -4.34 -7.14
CA ILE A 246 -13.32 -3.36 -7.76
C ILE A 246 -11.87 -3.85 -7.71
N CYS A 247 -11.42 -4.44 -6.58
CA CYS A 247 -10.09 -5.05 -6.50
C CYS A 247 -9.89 -6.11 -7.60
N GLY A 248 -10.85 -7.01 -7.78
CA GLY A 248 -10.82 -8.03 -8.84
C GLY A 248 -10.70 -7.42 -10.24
N LYS A 249 -11.37 -6.30 -10.52
CA LYS A 249 -11.20 -5.57 -11.78
C LYS A 249 -9.81 -4.94 -11.93
N VAL A 250 -9.25 -4.41 -10.85
CA VAL A 250 -7.87 -3.89 -10.85
C VAL A 250 -6.87 -5.02 -11.10
N PHE A 251 -7.05 -6.19 -10.52
CA PHE A 251 -6.18 -7.34 -10.79
C PHE A 251 -6.21 -7.76 -12.27
N LYS A 252 -7.40 -7.83 -12.86
CA LYS A 252 -7.55 -8.10 -14.30
C LYS A 252 -6.89 -7.03 -15.16
N TRP A 253 -7.00 -5.76 -14.78
CA TRP A 253 -6.32 -4.66 -15.44
C TRP A 253 -4.79 -4.83 -15.37
N ILE A 254 -4.21 -5.18 -14.21
CA ILE A 254 -2.76 -5.44 -14.08
C ILE A 254 -2.34 -6.63 -14.97
N LYS A 255 -3.12 -7.72 -15.01
CA LYS A 255 -2.87 -8.86 -15.90
C LYS A 255 -2.86 -8.43 -17.39
N LYS A 256 -3.83 -7.59 -17.79
CA LYS A 256 -3.92 -7.04 -19.15
C LYS A 256 -2.72 -6.14 -19.49
N MET A 257 -2.16 -5.42 -18.51
CA MET A 257 -0.93 -4.62 -18.66
C MET A 257 0.33 -5.48 -18.82
N GLY A 258 0.25 -6.80 -18.67
CA GLY A 258 1.37 -7.74 -18.78
C GLY A 258 1.88 -8.28 -17.43
N GLY A 259 1.09 -8.12 -16.36
CA GLY A 259 1.45 -8.60 -15.02
C GLY A 259 2.40 -7.68 -14.27
N LEU A 260 2.97 -8.19 -13.18
CA LEU A 260 3.76 -7.38 -12.25
C LEU A 260 5.13 -6.96 -12.81
N GLU A 261 5.75 -7.75 -13.69
CA GLU A 261 7.00 -7.37 -14.37
C GLU A 261 6.80 -6.14 -15.27
N ALA A 262 5.74 -6.16 -16.07
CA ALA A 262 5.39 -5.02 -16.93
C ALA A 262 4.97 -3.79 -16.09
N MET A 263 4.27 -4.02 -14.97
CA MET A 263 3.87 -2.96 -14.05
C MET A 263 5.09 -2.32 -13.40
N LYS A 264 6.08 -3.10 -12.96
CA LYS A 264 7.35 -2.59 -12.43
C LYS A 264 8.05 -1.69 -13.45
N ALA A 265 8.24 -2.18 -14.67
CA ALA A 265 8.88 -1.41 -15.75
C ALA A 265 8.12 -0.11 -16.05
N HIS A 266 6.78 -0.15 -16.03
CA HIS A 266 5.92 1.03 -16.17
C HIS A 266 6.15 2.04 -15.03
N ASN A 267 6.18 1.57 -13.79
CA ASN A 267 6.39 2.40 -12.61
C ASN A 267 7.80 3.00 -12.57
N GLU A 268 8.85 2.25 -12.92
CA GLU A 268 10.22 2.73 -13.04
C GLU A 268 10.33 3.86 -14.07
N LYS A 269 9.78 3.66 -15.27
CA LYS A 269 9.75 4.66 -16.34
C LYS A 269 9.05 5.95 -15.87
N LYS A 270 7.91 5.81 -15.21
CA LYS A 270 7.10 6.92 -14.70
C LYS A 270 7.82 7.68 -13.58
N ALA A 271 8.36 6.98 -12.59
CA ALA A 271 9.09 7.59 -11.49
C ALA A 271 10.37 8.30 -11.97
N LYS A 272 11.06 7.70 -12.94
CA LYS A 272 12.28 8.27 -13.53
C LYS A 272 12.04 9.67 -14.11
N ILE A 273 10.91 9.92 -14.76
CA ILE A 273 10.57 11.24 -15.31
C ILE A 273 10.59 12.32 -14.21
N LEU A 274 9.99 12.03 -13.06
CA LEU A 274 9.92 12.98 -11.96
C LEU A 274 11.25 13.10 -11.22
N TYR A 275 11.93 11.99 -10.94
CA TYR A 275 13.22 12.00 -10.25
C TYR A 275 14.34 12.66 -11.07
N ASP A 276 14.44 12.42 -12.38
CA ASP A 276 15.41 13.07 -13.25
C ASP A 276 15.24 14.61 -13.24
N PHE A 277 13.99 15.08 -13.20
CA PHE A 277 13.71 16.49 -13.04
C PHE A 277 14.14 17.01 -11.67
N LEU A 278 13.74 16.36 -10.58
CA LEU A 278 14.10 16.77 -9.22
C LEU A 278 15.62 16.81 -8.98
N ASP A 279 16.35 15.87 -9.57
CA ASP A 279 17.81 15.80 -9.45
C ASP A 279 18.52 16.93 -10.22
N SER A 280 17.90 17.46 -11.28
CA SER A 280 18.44 18.55 -12.09
C SER A 280 17.89 19.95 -11.76
N SER A 281 16.76 20.02 -11.05
CA SER A 281 16.08 21.27 -10.71
C SER A 281 16.92 22.15 -9.77
N LYS A 282 16.88 23.45 -9.99
CA LYS A 282 17.51 24.45 -9.11
C LYS A 282 16.58 24.79 -7.93
N LEU A 283 15.28 24.72 -8.14
CA LEU A 283 14.26 25.10 -7.17
C LEU A 283 13.74 23.89 -6.37
N PHE A 284 13.34 22.81 -7.04
CA PHE A 284 12.75 21.65 -6.39
C PHE A 284 13.80 20.64 -5.97
N LYS A 285 13.64 20.06 -4.78
CA LYS A 285 14.54 19.03 -4.24
C LYS A 285 13.76 17.85 -3.70
N GLY A 286 14.14 16.64 -4.10
CA GLY A 286 13.68 15.41 -3.46
C GLY A 286 14.23 15.30 -2.03
N THR A 287 13.44 14.68 -1.13
CA THR A 287 13.80 14.57 0.29
C THR A 287 14.39 13.22 0.68
N VAL A 288 14.50 12.28 -0.26
CA VAL A 288 14.87 10.88 -0.02
C VAL A 288 16.24 10.57 -0.61
N GLU A 289 17.08 9.82 0.11
CA GLU A 289 18.35 9.29 -0.41
C GLU A 289 18.07 8.44 -1.67
N ALA A 290 18.86 8.66 -2.72
CA ALA A 290 18.57 8.12 -4.07
C ALA A 290 18.37 6.59 -4.08
N LYS A 291 19.15 5.84 -3.27
CA LYS A 291 19.08 4.38 -3.18
C LYS A 291 17.78 3.84 -2.57
N ASP A 292 17.08 4.67 -1.79
CA ASP A 292 15.90 4.28 -1.00
C ASP A 292 14.61 4.89 -1.55
N ARG A 293 14.63 5.54 -2.72
CA ARG A 293 13.50 6.23 -3.32
C ARG A 293 12.36 5.28 -3.68
N SER A 294 11.14 5.64 -3.29
CA SER A 294 9.90 4.95 -3.67
C SER A 294 9.53 5.24 -5.13
N LEU A 295 9.00 4.24 -5.84
CA LEU A 295 8.36 4.44 -7.14
C LEU A 295 6.89 4.90 -7.03
N MET A 296 6.33 4.89 -5.81
CA MET A 296 4.91 5.16 -5.57
C MET A 296 4.64 6.54 -4.99
N ASN A 297 5.52 7.02 -4.10
CA ASN A 297 5.33 8.27 -3.37
C ASN A 297 6.61 9.10 -3.44
N VAL A 298 6.54 10.25 -4.09
CA VAL A 298 7.67 11.14 -4.34
C VAL A 298 7.48 12.45 -3.58
N PRO A 299 8.06 12.60 -2.37
CA PRO A 299 8.05 13.87 -1.65
C PRO A 299 9.15 14.80 -2.17
N PHE A 300 8.83 16.09 -2.21
CA PHE A 300 9.76 17.13 -2.63
C PHE A 300 9.41 18.50 -2.00
N VAL A 301 10.38 19.40 -1.98
CA VAL A 301 10.28 20.74 -1.39
C VAL A 301 10.97 21.76 -2.28
N THR A 302 10.64 23.05 -2.10
CA THR A 302 11.43 24.16 -2.66
C THR A 302 12.43 24.72 -1.65
N GLY A 303 12.31 24.34 -0.37
CA GLY A 303 13.07 24.93 0.72
C GLY A 303 12.50 26.26 1.22
N ASN A 304 11.36 26.70 0.68
CA ASN A 304 10.63 27.90 1.10
C ASN A 304 9.13 27.57 1.21
N GLU A 305 8.57 27.65 2.41
CA GLU A 305 7.17 27.28 2.69
C GLU A 305 6.16 28.13 1.91
N GLU A 306 6.46 29.41 1.63
CA GLU A 306 5.58 30.28 0.85
C GLU A 306 5.55 29.85 -0.62
N LEU A 307 6.69 29.45 -1.18
CA LEU A 307 6.77 28.89 -2.54
C LEU A 307 6.11 27.52 -2.63
N ASP A 308 6.27 26.67 -1.62
CA ASP A 308 5.56 25.37 -1.53
C ASP A 308 4.04 25.58 -1.56
N ALA A 309 3.54 26.53 -0.76
CA ALA A 309 2.11 26.86 -0.72
C ALA A 309 1.60 27.47 -2.05
N LYS A 310 2.39 28.35 -2.67
CA LYS A 310 2.12 28.94 -3.98
C LYS A 310 2.04 27.86 -5.05
N PHE A 311 3.04 26.96 -5.11
CA PHE A 311 3.07 25.84 -6.05
C PHE A 311 1.82 24.96 -5.92
N VAL A 312 1.46 24.54 -4.71
CA VAL A 312 0.28 23.70 -4.46
C VAL A 312 -1.00 24.39 -4.97
N LYS A 313 -1.15 25.69 -4.72
CA LYS A 313 -2.30 26.46 -5.16
C LYS A 313 -2.41 26.54 -6.68
N GLU A 314 -1.31 26.88 -7.35
CA GLU A 314 -1.26 27.03 -8.80
C GLU A 314 -1.39 25.69 -9.52
N ALA A 315 -0.74 24.64 -9.01
CA ALA A 315 -0.88 23.28 -9.51
C ALA A 315 -2.33 22.79 -9.45
N LYS A 316 -3.02 23.06 -8.34
CA LYS A 316 -4.44 22.74 -8.21
C LYS A 316 -5.29 23.46 -9.25
N ALA A 317 -5.05 24.74 -9.48
CA ALA A 317 -5.74 25.51 -10.52
C ALA A 317 -5.46 24.99 -11.94
N ALA A 318 -4.31 24.37 -12.16
CA ALA A 318 -3.91 23.73 -13.41
C ALA A 318 -4.43 22.28 -13.57
N GLY A 319 -5.18 21.75 -12.60
CA GLY A 319 -5.77 20.40 -12.66
C GLY A 319 -4.91 19.28 -12.04
N PHE A 320 -3.90 19.65 -11.25
CA PHE A 320 -3.10 18.70 -10.45
C PHE A 320 -3.59 18.70 -9.00
N GLU A 321 -4.37 17.71 -8.63
CA GLU A 321 -4.99 17.61 -7.31
C GLU A 321 -4.10 16.88 -6.29
N ASN A 322 -4.18 17.31 -5.03
CA ASN A 322 -3.62 16.63 -3.86
C ASN A 322 -2.07 16.54 -3.80
N LEU A 323 -1.37 17.53 -4.35
CA LEU A 323 0.09 17.61 -4.29
C LEU A 323 0.66 18.09 -2.94
N LYS A 324 -0.17 18.68 -2.06
CA LYS A 324 0.29 19.11 -0.73
C LYS A 324 0.86 17.93 0.06
N GLY A 325 2.06 18.11 0.62
CA GLY A 325 2.72 17.13 1.47
C GLY A 325 1.94 16.84 2.77
N HIS A 326 2.32 15.78 3.45
CA HIS A 326 1.68 15.42 4.73
C HIS A 326 1.99 16.49 5.78
N ARG A 327 1.00 16.80 6.64
CA ARG A 327 1.09 17.86 7.68
C ARG A 327 2.29 17.72 8.63
N SER A 328 2.87 16.51 8.78
CA SER A 328 4.02 16.27 9.66
C SER A 328 5.38 16.56 9.00
N VAL A 329 5.44 16.73 7.67
CA VAL A 329 6.68 16.96 6.92
C VAL A 329 6.65 18.23 6.07
N GLY A 330 5.46 18.75 5.74
CA GLY A 330 5.33 19.91 4.85
C GLY A 330 5.61 19.57 3.39
N GLY A 331 6.00 20.60 2.61
CA GLY A 331 6.33 20.47 1.22
C GLY A 331 5.24 19.93 0.31
N MET A 332 5.63 19.22 -0.71
CA MET A 332 4.76 18.56 -1.69
C MET A 332 5.01 17.04 -1.72
N ARG A 333 4.03 16.31 -2.23
CA ARG A 333 4.18 14.87 -2.52
C ARG A 333 3.34 14.49 -3.73
N ALA A 334 3.98 13.93 -4.75
CA ALA A 334 3.30 13.28 -5.84
C ALA A 334 3.18 11.78 -5.56
N SER A 335 1.96 11.30 -5.31
CA SER A 335 1.67 9.86 -5.22
C SER A 335 1.27 9.37 -6.60
N ILE A 336 2.18 8.64 -7.26
CA ILE A 336 2.07 8.30 -8.68
C ILE A 336 1.65 6.85 -8.94
N TYR A 337 1.34 6.10 -7.95
CA TYR A 337 0.82 4.72 -7.96
C TYR A 337 0.65 4.06 -9.35
N ASN A 338 0.27 2.80 -9.40
CA ASN A 338 0.14 2.07 -10.68
C ASN A 338 -0.76 2.79 -11.70
N ALA A 339 -1.89 3.32 -11.24
CA ALA A 339 -2.94 3.87 -12.12
C ALA A 339 -2.70 5.31 -12.59
N MET A 340 -1.71 6.04 -12.06
CA MET A 340 -1.35 7.35 -12.58
C MET A 340 -0.73 7.18 -13.97
N PRO A 341 -1.30 7.77 -15.04
CA PRO A 341 -0.72 7.67 -16.37
C PRO A 341 0.62 8.41 -16.46
N ILE A 342 1.51 7.94 -17.34
CA ILE A 342 2.83 8.56 -17.58
C ILE A 342 2.65 10.02 -18.00
N GLU A 343 1.64 10.30 -18.83
CA GLU A 343 1.30 11.64 -19.31
C GLU A 343 0.97 12.59 -18.15
N GLY A 344 0.36 12.09 -17.08
CA GLY A 344 0.06 12.88 -15.88
C GLY A 344 1.33 13.29 -15.13
N VAL A 345 2.31 12.40 -15.04
CA VAL A 345 3.61 12.72 -14.42
C VAL A 345 4.43 13.65 -15.31
N GLN A 346 4.40 13.43 -16.64
CA GLN A 346 5.06 14.34 -17.59
C GLN A 346 4.46 15.76 -17.52
N ALA A 347 3.11 15.86 -17.51
CA ALA A 347 2.43 17.14 -17.40
C ALA A 347 2.77 17.87 -16.08
N LEU A 348 2.91 17.12 -14.97
CA LEU A 348 3.37 17.68 -13.70
C LEU A 348 4.79 18.25 -13.82
N VAL A 349 5.72 17.49 -14.40
CA VAL A 349 7.11 17.94 -14.59
C VAL A 349 7.18 19.18 -15.50
N ASP A 350 6.39 19.22 -16.56
CA ASP A 350 6.34 20.40 -17.45
C ASP A 350 5.79 21.64 -16.73
N PHE A 351 4.79 21.45 -15.86
CA PHE A 351 4.28 22.50 -14.99
C PHE A 351 5.35 22.96 -13.97
N MET A 352 6.08 22.02 -13.35
CA MET A 352 7.17 22.33 -12.41
C MET A 352 8.29 23.12 -13.06
N LYS A 353 8.70 22.79 -14.29
CA LYS A 353 9.71 23.55 -15.05
C LYS A 353 9.27 25.00 -15.28
N LYS A 354 8.03 25.19 -15.72
CA LYS A 354 7.47 26.54 -15.91
C LYS A 354 7.43 27.31 -14.60
N PHE A 355 6.98 26.68 -13.52
CA PHE A 355 6.96 27.30 -12.19
C PHE A 355 8.38 27.70 -11.72
N GLU A 356 9.38 26.85 -11.96
CA GLU A 356 10.79 27.15 -11.65
C GLU A 356 11.29 28.37 -12.45
N GLU A 357 11.03 28.46 -13.75
CA GLU A 357 11.40 29.60 -14.60
C GLU A 357 10.79 30.92 -14.11
N GLU A 358 9.57 30.90 -13.56
CA GLU A 358 8.84 32.06 -13.07
C GLU A 358 9.22 32.46 -11.64
N ASN A 359 9.91 31.62 -10.85
CA ASN A 359 10.14 31.82 -9.42
C ASN A 359 11.57 31.52 -8.95
N ALA A 360 12.51 31.18 -9.85
CA ALA A 360 13.91 30.92 -9.52
C ALA A 360 14.79 32.21 -9.57
#